data_cb613df27f8b404ef563049014ffe418
#
_entry.id   cb613df27f8b404ef563049014ffe418
#
_cell.length_a   1.000
_cell.length_b   1.000
_cell.length_c   1.000
_cell.angle_alpha   90.00
_cell.angle_beta   90.00
_cell.angle_gamma   90.00
#
_symmetry.space_group_name_H-M   'P 1'
#
loop_
_entity.id
_entity.type
_entity.pdbx_description
1 polymer ?
#
loop_
_entity_poly.entity_id
_entity_poly.type
_entity_poly.pdbx_seq_one_letter_code
_entity_poly.pdbx_strand_id
1 'polypeptide(L)'
;MNKPVCLILGAGAGIGGHVAKRFAREGYHACLARRSDQAGLDKLVAEIEADGGSATGFILNAVEEGSIEQLVRHIEADIGPITVAVFNLGAQIGDRGLASTTLKAFEMGWRMATFGLFRLAQVLFPSMEARGQGVLLVTSATAARRGNAGQHSHAAAMGGRRMLCQSLNAQFASKGIHVSHIVIDGAVDAPDTLGKMLGPERFAALREKKGLANDGLLVPAEVANTYFYLAHQHRSAWTFELDLRAHSDLAWWNHASSPDLK
;
A
#
# COMPACT_ATOMS: atom_id res chain seq x y z
N MET A 1 26.19 -3.29 12.64
CA MET A 1 25.66 -3.22 11.24
C MET A 1 24.36 -2.45 11.30
N ASN A 2 24.16 -1.45 10.45
CA ASN A 2 22.87 -0.76 10.37
C ASN A 2 21.80 -1.73 9.91
N LYS A 3 20.63 -1.71 10.58
CA LYS A 3 19.47 -2.52 10.17
C LYS A 3 19.04 -2.14 8.74
N PRO A 4 18.60 -3.10 7.91
CA PRO A 4 17.98 -2.75 6.62
C PRO A 4 16.70 -1.94 6.86
N VAL A 5 16.42 -0.96 6.03
CA VAL A 5 15.24 -0.10 6.18
C VAL A 5 14.10 -0.58 5.30
N CYS A 6 12.90 -0.67 5.91
CA CYS A 6 11.63 -0.80 5.20
C CYS A 6 10.88 0.54 5.30
N LEU A 7 10.72 1.24 4.19
CA LEU A 7 9.92 2.48 4.10
C LEU A 7 8.48 2.14 3.73
N ILE A 8 7.51 2.57 4.55
CA ILE A 8 6.08 2.37 4.29
C ILE A 8 5.39 3.73 4.09
N LEU A 9 5.06 4.07 2.85
CA LEU A 9 4.20 5.20 2.52
C LEU A 9 2.73 4.80 2.64
N GLY A 10 2.03 5.36 3.61
CA GLY A 10 0.66 4.99 3.95
C GLY A 10 0.59 4.02 5.13
N ALA A 11 1.39 4.24 6.17
CA ALA A 11 1.43 3.46 7.40
C ALA A 11 0.27 3.80 8.34
N GLY A 12 -0.96 3.47 7.93
CA GLY A 12 -2.15 3.53 8.78
C GLY A 12 -2.36 2.24 9.57
N ALA A 13 -3.44 2.18 10.36
CA ALA A 13 -3.78 1.03 11.21
C ALA A 13 -4.19 -0.26 10.43
N GLY A 14 -4.41 -0.16 9.12
CA GLY A 14 -4.70 -1.31 8.25
C GLY A 14 -3.42 -2.00 7.74
N ILE A 15 -3.38 -2.27 6.44
CA ILE A 15 -2.27 -3.00 5.79
C ILE A 15 -0.91 -2.39 6.13
N GLY A 16 -0.75 -1.08 5.95
CA GLY A 16 0.57 -0.44 6.12
C GLY A 16 1.16 -0.58 7.52
N GLY A 17 0.36 -0.47 8.58
CA GLY A 17 0.82 -0.66 9.95
C GLY A 17 1.20 -2.12 10.24
N HIS A 18 0.43 -3.09 9.74
CA HIS A 18 0.75 -4.51 9.92
C HIS A 18 2.00 -4.91 9.11
N VAL A 19 2.19 -4.35 7.91
CA VAL A 19 3.43 -4.53 7.14
C VAL A 19 4.62 -3.99 7.94
N ALA A 20 4.51 -2.80 8.53
CA ALA A 20 5.57 -2.24 9.37
C ALA A 20 5.94 -3.16 10.55
N LYS A 21 4.93 -3.64 11.29
CA LYS A 21 5.13 -4.60 12.39
C LYS A 21 5.79 -5.88 11.91
N ARG A 22 5.34 -6.42 10.78
CA ARG A 22 5.89 -7.67 10.22
C ARG A 22 7.36 -7.53 9.86
N PHE A 23 7.75 -6.45 9.16
CA PHE A 23 9.14 -6.22 8.81
C PHE A 23 10.02 -5.91 10.04
N ALA A 24 9.51 -5.13 11.00
CA ALA A 24 10.26 -4.80 12.22
C ALA A 24 10.57 -6.03 13.06
N ARG A 25 9.66 -7.01 13.17
CA ARG A 25 9.88 -8.29 13.84
C ARG A 25 11.01 -9.12 13.21
N GLU A 26 11.27 -8.93 11.94
CA GLU A 26 12.33 -9.62 11.18
C GLU A 26 13.63 -8.79 11.08
N GLY A 27 13.76 -7.80 11.95
CA GLY A 27 15.00 -7.05 12.11
C GLY A 27 15.17 -5.83 11.20
N TYR A 28 14.15 -5.44 10.44
CA TYR A 28 14.17 -4.17 9.71
C TYR A 28 13.96 -2.98 10.65
N HIS A 29 14.53 -1.82 10.29
CA HIS A 29 14.07 -0.56 10.83
C HIS A 29 12.89 -0.08 9.98
N ALA A 30 11.70 0.04 10.58
CA ALA A 30 10.49 0.45 9.88
C ALA A 30 10.35 1.98 9.87
N CYS A 31 10.44 2.61 8.70
CA CYS A 31 10.16 4.02 8.50
C CYS A 31 8.70 4.20 8.06
N LEU A 32 7.89 4.79 8.94
CA LEU A 32 6.43 4.88 8.82
C LEU A 32 6.03 6.27 8.37
N ALA A 33 5.47 6.41 7.17
CA ALA A 33 4.99 7.70 6.68
C ALA A 33 3.46 7.70 6.52
N ARG A 34 2.80 8.72 7.11
CA ARG A 34 1.35 8.95 6.97
C ARG A 34 1.03 10.44 6.91
N ARG A 35 -0.10 10.78 6.28
CA ARG A 35 -0.46 12.18 6.00
C ARG A 35 -0.73 13.02 7.25
N SER A 36 -1.36 12.44 8.25
CA SER A 36 -1.85 13.10 9.45
C SER A 36 -2.05 12.09 10.57
N ASP A 37 -2.54 12.53 11.74
CA ASP A 37 -2.77 11.69 12.91
C ASP A 37 -1.45 11.27 13.57
N GLN A 38 -0.74 12.25 14.12
CA GLN A 38 0.51 12.04 14.85
C GLN A 38 0.33 11.04 15.99
N ALA A 39 -0.74 11.16 16.78
CA ALA A 39 -1.00 10.26 17.91
C ALA A 39 -1.12 8.78 17.48
N GLY A 40 -1.81 8.51 16.36
CA GLY A 40 -1.89 7.14 15.82
C GLY A 40 -0.56 6.66 15.24
N LEU A 41 0.29 7.55 14.76
CA LEU A 41 1.65 7.23 14.31
C LEU A 41 2.55 6.87 15.49
N ASP A 42 2.54 7.71 16.54
CA ASP A 42 3.33 7.50 17.75
C ASP A 42 2.93 6.19 18.45
N LYS A 43 1.62 5.91 18.51
CA LYS A 43 1.11 4.64 19.04
C LYS A 43 1.65 3.44 18.24
N LEU A 44 1.67 3.51 16.90
CA LEU A 44 2.17 2.42 16.07
C LEU A 44 3.68 2.22 16.25
N VAL A 45 4.46 3.29 16.38
CA VAL A 45 5.89 3.22 16.71
C VAL A 45 6.08 2.54 18.07
N ALA A 46 5.37 3.00 19.10
CA ALA A 46 5.47 2.43 20.45
C ALA A 46 5.08 0.94 20.49
N GLU A 47 4.06 0.51 19.73
CA GLU A 47 3.69 -0.90 19.61
C GLU A 47 4.81 -1.74 18.97
N ILE A 48 5.47 -1.22 17.93
CA ILE A 48 6.60 -1.91 17.29
C ILE A 48 7.79 -2.02 18.24
N GLU A 49 8.09 -0.97 19.00
CA GLU A 49 9.19 -0.95 19.97
C GLU A 49 8.91 -1.88 21.16
N ALA A 50 7.68 -1.90 21.65
CA ALA A 50 7.25 -2.82 22.72
C ALA A 50 7.38 -4.29 22.31
N ASP A 51 7.21 -4.61 21.01
CA ASP A 51 7.44 -5.94 20.44
C ASP A 51 8.94 -6.23 20.16
N GLY A 52 9.86 -5.34 20.59
CA GLY A 52 11.31 -5.49 20.39
C GLY A 52 11.79 -5.06 18.98
N GLY A 53 10.93 -4.49 18.18
CA GLY A 53 11.24 -3.95 16.86
C GLY A 53 11.94 -2.59 16.90
N SER A 54 12.07 -1.95 15.76
CA SER A 54 12.64 -0.60 15.62
C SER A 54 11.86 0.18 14.56
N ALA A 55 11.43 1.40 14.88
CA ALA A 55 10.64 2.20 13.96
C ALA A 55 10.87 3.70 14.14
N THR A 56 10.63 4.46 13.08
CA THR A 56 10.58 5.93 13.10
C THR A 56 9.35 6.40 12.31
N GLY A 57 8.57 7.30 12.90
CA GLY A 57 7.37 7.88 12.31
C GLY A 57 7.62 9.22 11.63
N PHE A 58 6.96 9.45 10.49
CA PHE A 58 7.03 10.68 9.71
C PHE A 58 5.64 11.15 9.30
N ILE A 59 5.32 12.41 9.53
CA ILE A 59 4.15 13.04 8.90
C ILE A 59 4.55 13.50 7.51
N LEU A 60 3.86 12.98 6.50
CA LEU A 60 4.16 13.22 5.10
C LEU A 60 2.88 13.45 4.30
N ASN A 61 2.72 14.61 3.71
CA ASN A 61 1.71 14.83 2.68
C ASN A 61 2.29 14.49 1.31
N ALA A 62 2.02 13.29 0.83
CA ALA A 62 2.61 12.75 -0.41
C ALA A 62 2.26 13.53 -1.69
N VAL A 63 1.24 14.40 -1.66
CA VAL A 63 0.87 15.26 -2.81
C VAL A 63 1.63 16.57 -2.84
N GLU A 64 2.30 16.96 -1.75
CA GLU A 64 3.16 18.12 -1.72
C GLU A 64 4.42 17.87 -2.52
N GLU A 65 4.84 18.87 -3.28
CA GLU A 65 6.03 18.81 -4.10
C GLU A 65 7.28 18.68 -3.21
N GLY A 66 8.20 17.80 -3.61
CA GLY A 66 9.44 17.57 -2.88
C GLY A 66 9.32 16.73 -1.60
N SER A 67 8.11 16.47 -1.08
CA SER A 67 7.92 15.80 0.21
C SER A 67 8.44 14.36 0.24
N ILE A 68 8.11 13.56 -0.76
CA ILE A 68 8.58 12.16 -0.88
C ILE A 68 10.10 12.14 -1.07
N GLU A 69 10.60 13.01 -1.91
CA GLU A 69 12.02 13.10 -2.25
C GLU A 69 12.89 13.53 -1.04
N GLN A 70 12.40 14.46 -0.24
CA GLN A 70 13.07 14.88 1.00
C GLN A 70 13.09 13.75 2.02
N LEU A 71 11.95 13.06 2.22
CA LEU A 71 11.88 11.92 3.13
C LEU A 71 12.85 10.81 2.72
N VAL A 72 12.86 10.41 1.44
CA VAL A 72 13.77 9.36 0.96
C VAL A 72 15.23 9.75 1.18
N ARG A 73 15.61 10.98 0.82
CA ARG A 73 16.99 11.46 1.04
C ARG A 73 17.37 11.49 2.52
N HIS A 74 16.49 11.95 3.39
CA HIS A 74 16.71 11.94 4.83
C HIS A 74 16.92 10.52 5.36
N ILE A 75 16.06 9.56 4.99
CA ILE A 75 16.19 8.18 5.46
C ILE A 75 17.50 7.54 4.96
N GLU A 76 17.81 7.69 3.68
CA GLU A 76 19.05 7.12 3.08
C GLU A 76 20.33 7.72 3.72
N ALA A 77 20.29 9.02 4.10
CA ALA A 77 21.45 9.70 4.67
C ALA A 77 21.61 9.44 6.18
N ASP A 78 20.54 9.49 6.95
CA ASP A 78 20.60 9.62 8.41
C ASP A 78 20.17 8.34 9.15
N ILE A 79 19.39 7.45 8.50
CA ILE A 79 18.89 6.21 9.13
C ILE A 79 19.56 4.99 8.53
N GLY A 80 19.54 4.86 7.21
CA GLY A 80 20.17 3.76 6.52
C GLY A 80 19.55 3.46 5.15
N PRO A 81 20.12 2.49 4.41
CA PRO A 81 19.69 2.18 3.06
C PRO A 81 18.28 1.60 3.05
N ILE A 82 17.39 2.21 2.25
CA ILE A 82 16.05 1.68 2.02
C ILE A 82 16.16 0.47 1.09
N THR A 83 16.04 -0.73 1.67
CA THR A 83 16.11 -1.99 0.92
C THR A 83 14.73 -2.45 0.45
N VAL A 84 13.68 -2.08 1.18
CA VAL A 84 12.28 -2.33 0.82
C VAL A 84 11.49 -1.03 0.92
N ALA A 85 10.73 -0.71 -0.11
CA ALA A 85 9.74 0.35 -0.09
C ALA A 85 8.35 -0.22 -0.34
N VAL A 86 7.38 0.17 0.49
CA VAL A 86 5.97 -0.20 0.36
C VAL A 86 5.16 1.04 0.03
N PHE A 87 4.59 1.09 -1.17
CA PHE A 87 3.71 2.16 -1.60
C PHE A 87 2.26 1.75 -1.36
N ASN A 88 1.69 2.20 -0.23
CA ASN A 88 0.36 1.80 0.25
C ASN A 88 -0.62 2.98 0.31
N LEU A 89 -0.41 4.01 -0.51
CA LEU A 89 -1.30 5.17 -0.58
C LEU A 89 -2.58 4.82 -1.35
N GLY A 90 -3.75 5.17 -0.78
CA GLY A 90 -5.04 5.03 -1.47
C GLY A 90 -5.22 6.05 -2.60
N ALA A 91 -6.24 5.84 -3.43
CA ALA A 91 -6.58 6.74 -4.54
C ALA A 91 -8.06 7.17 -4.54
N GLN A 92 -8.89 6.61 -3.65
CA GLN A 92 -10.29 7.01 -3.58
C GLN A 92 -10.42 8.33 -2.83
N ILE A 93 -10.76 9.39 -3.55
CA ILE A 93 -10.95 10.74 -3.01
C ILE A 93 -12.31 11.29 -3.48
N GLY A 94 -13.06 11.87 -2.55
CA GLY A 94 -14.32 12.50 -2.83
C GLY A 94 -15.43 11.54 -3.26
N ASP A 95 -16.43 12.10 -3.91
CA ASP A 95 -17.61 11.38 -4.40
C ASP A 95 -17.27 10.46 -5.57
N ARG A 96 -18.14 9.49 -5.83
CA ARG A 96 -17.92 8.44 -6.83
C ARG A 96 -18.68 8.65 -8.13
N GLY A 97 -19.68 9.50 -8.13
CA GLY A 97 -20.48 9.80 -9.34
C GLY A 97 -19.70 10.62 -10.35
N LEU A 98 -19.93 10.40 -11.66
CA LEU A 98 -19.27 11.20 -12.69
C LEU A 98 -19.60 12.70 -12.56
N ALA A 99 -20.87 13.03 -12.36
CA ALA A 99 -21.33 14.41 -12.25
C ALA A 99 -20.88 15.11 -10.96
N SER A 100 -20.63 14.37 -9.88
CA SER A 100 -20.22 14.88 -8.57
C SER A 100 -18.70 14.84 -8.35
N THR A 101 -17.95 14.13 -9.18
CA THR A 101 -16.48 14.11 -9.10
C THR A 101 -15.92 15.42 -9.66
N THR A 102 -15.34 16.24 -8.78
CA THR A 102 -14.68 17.48 -9.23
C THR A 102 -13.36 17.19 -9.95
N LEU A 103 -12.93 18.07 -10.86
CA LEU A 103 -11.63 17.96 -11.53
C LEU A 103 -10.48 17.86 -10.51
N LYS A 104 -10.56 18.66 -9.45
CA LYS A 104 -9.58 18.63 -8.34
C LYS A 104 -9.52 17.27 -7.63
N ALA A 105 -10.67 16.65 -7.36
CA ALA A 105 -10.73 15.32 -6.73
C ALA A 105 -10.16 14.23 -7.66
N PHE A 106 -10.47 14.31 -8.95
CA PHE A 106 -9.93 13.41 -9.96
C PHE A 106 -8.40 13.52 -10.04
N GLU A 107 -7.87 14.73 -10.19
CA GLU A 107 -6.44 15.00 -10.26
C GLU A 107 -5.72 14.54 -8.97
N MET A 108 -6.30 14.83 -7.80
CA MET A 108 -5.72 14.46 -6.52
C MET A 108 -5.59 12.94 -6.35
N GLY A 109 -6.58 12.17 -6.81
CA GLY A 109 -6.53 10.72 -6.83
C GLY A 109 -5.35 10.20 -7.65
N TRP A 110 -5.16 10.74 -8.84
CA TRP A 110 -4.05 10.40 -9.72
C TRP A 110 -2.69 10.84 -9.15
N ARG A 111 -2.60 12.08 -8.63
CA ARG A 111 -1.39 12.60 -8.00
C ARG A 111 -0.93 11.71 -6.84
N MET A 112 -1.86 11.28 -5.99
CA MET A 112 -1.54 10.46 -4.82
C MET A 112 -1.17 9.03 -5.21
N ALA A 113 -1.86 8.43 -6.17
CA ALA A 113 -1.70 7.02 -6.51
C ALA A 113 -0.61 6.74 -7.53
N THR A 114 -0.61 7.48 -8.65
CA THR A 114 0.26 7.21 -9.80
C THR A 114 1.47 8.12 -9.78
N PHE A 115 1.26 9.43 -9.69
CA PHE A 115 2.35 10.38 -9.70
C PHE A 115 3.24 10.28 -8.46
N GLY A 116 2.65 10.04 -7.28
CA GLY A 116 3.42 9.79 -6.05
C GLY A 116 4.29 8.54 -6.15
N LEU A 117 3.81 7.47 -6.79
CA LEU A 117 4.61 6.27 -7.05
C LEU A 117 5.78 6.57 -8.01
N PHE A 118 5.54 7.34 -9.06
CA PHE A 118 6.58 7.77 -9.99
C PHE A 118 7.68 8.56 -9.26
N ARG A 119 7.31 9.54 -8.42
CA ARG A 119 8.24 10.34 -7.63
C ARG A 119 9.08 9.47 -6.69
N LEU A 120 8.44 8.51 -5.98
CA LEU A 120 9.15 7.57 -5.12
C LEU A 120 10.19 6.77 -5.92
N ALA A 121 9.79 6.18 -7.04
CA ALA A 121 10.69 5.39 -7.87
C ALA A 121 11.85 6.25 -8.42
N GLN A 122 11.55 7.46 -8.89
CA GLN A 122 12.55 8.37 -9.45
C GLN A 122 13.66 8.74 -8.45
N VAL A 123 13.31 8.96 -7.18
CA VAL A 123 14.29 9.33 -6.15
C VAL A 123 15.01 8.12 -5.55
N LEU A 124 14.33 6.97 -5.43
CA LEU A 124 14.86 5.81 -4.71
C LEU A 124 15.64 4.83 -5.60
N PHE A 125 15.20 4.61 -6.84
CA PHE A 125 15.78 3.58 -7.70
C PHE A 125 17.25 3.82 -8.05
N PRO A 126 17.77 5.05 -8.24
CA PRO A 126 19.21 5.24 -8.45
C PRO A 126 20.07 4.63 -7.34
N SER A 127 19.69 4.80 -6.07
CA SER A 127 20.39 4.20 -4.93
C SER A 127 20.25 2.68 -4.89
N MET A 128 19.06 2.14 -5.19
CA MET A 128 18.84 0.70 -5.27
C MET A 128 19.63 0.07 -6.42
N GLU A 129 19.66 0.70 -7.60
CA GLU A 129 20.43 0.26 -8.77
C GLU A 129 21.94 0.25 -8.47
N ALA A 130 22.46 1.30 -7.83
CA ALA A 130 23.86 1.35 -7.42
C ALA A 130 24.25 0.23 -6.45
N ARG A 131 23.31 -0.22 -5.62
CA ARG A 131 23.49 -1.38 -4.70
C ARG A 131 23.24 -2.73 -5.40
N GLY A 132 22.68 -2.75 -6.59
CA GLY A 132 22.27 -3.96 -7.31
C GLY A 132 21.15 -4.75 -6.63
N GLN A 133 20.40 -4.09 -5.72
CA GLN A 133 19.30 -4.71 -4.99
C GLN A 133 18.30 -3.69 -4.47
N GLY A 134 17.03 -4.06 -4.49
CA GLY A 134 15.92 -3.28 -3.94
C GLY A 134 14.60 -3.98 -4.16
N VAL A 135 13.61 -3.63 -3.34
CA VAL A 135 12.24 -4.15 -3.47
C VAL A 135 11.26 -3.00 -3.40
N LEU A 136 10.34 -2.93 -4.35
CA LEU A 136 9.19 -2.03 -4.34
C LEU A 136 7.89 -2.84 -4.37
N LEU A 137 7.15 -2.81 -3.27
CA LEU A 137 5.85 -3.46 -3.12
C LEU A 137 4.75 -2.40 -3.22
N VAL A 138 3.82 -2.59 -4.16
CA VAL A 138 2.82 -1.58 -4.47
C VAL A 138 1.42 -2.13 -4.22
N THR A 139 0.77 -1.63 -3.17
CA THR A 139 -0.63 -1.94 -2.87
C THR A 139 -1.53 -1.37 -3.96
N SER A 140 -2.45 -2.17 -4.45
CA SER A 140 -3.39 -1.80 -5.49
C SER A 140 -4.78 -2.37 -5.19
N ALA A 141 -5.69 -2.23 -6.12
CA ALA A 141 -7.06 -2.72 -6.02
C ALA A 141 -7.52 -3.28 -7.36
N THR A 142 -8.64 -4.00 -7.36
CA THR A 142 -9.26 -4.53 -8.59
C THR A 142 -9.59 -3.45 -9.62
N ALA A 143 -9.75 -2.20 -9.18
CA ALA A 143 -9.90 -1.03 -10.05
C ALA A 143 -8.71 -0.81 -11.00
N ALA A 144 -7.54 -1.41 -10.73
CA ALA A 144 -6.40 -1.42 -11.65
C ALA A 144 -6.61 -2.32 -12.88
N ARG A 145 -7.58 -3.23 -12.81
CA ARG A 145 -7.87 -4.24 -13.83
C ARG A 145 -9.23 -4.09 -14.51
N ARG A 146 -10.16 -3.37 -13.87
CA ARG A 146 -11.51 -3.12 -14.39
C ARG A 146 -12.00 -1.74 -14.00
N GLY A 147 -12.75 -1.09 -14.90
CA GLY A 147 -13.51 0.11 -14.61
C GLY A 147 -14.93 -0.24 -14.17
N ASN A 148 -15.29 0.02 -12.92
CA ASN A 148 -16.66 -0.11 -12.47
C ASN A 148 -17.38 1.24 -12.57
N ALA A 149 -18.71 1.20 -12.74
CA ALA A 149 -19.53 2.39 -12.61
C ALA A 149 -19.29 3.07 -11.25
N GLY A 150 -19.20 4.40 -11.24
CA GLY A 150 -18.92 5.16 -10.02
C GLY A 150 -17.48 5.05 -9.48
N GLN A 151 -16.53 4.61 -10.28
CA GLN A 151 -15.11 4.50 -9.86
C GLN A 151 -14.14 5.19 -10.84
N HIS A 152 -14.58 6.20 -11.56
CA HIS A 152 -13.81 6.81 -12.64
C HIS A 152 -12.43 7.29 -12.21
N SER A 153 -12.34 8.11 -11.16
CA SER A 153 -11.07 8.61 -10.63
C SER A 153 -10.21 7.48 -10.07
N HIS A 154 -10.81 6.59 -9.30
CA HIS A 154 -10.09 5.47 -8.69
C HIS A 154 -9.54 4.50 -9.74
N ALA A 155 -10.35 4.13 -10.75
CA ALA A 155 -9.91 3.23 -11.82
C ALA A 155 -8.81 3.84 -12.69
N ALA A 156 -8.93 5.13 -13.05
CA ALA A 156 -7.90 5.83 -13.80
C ALA A 156 -6.57 5.89 -13.03
N ALA A 157 -6.63 6.20 -11.73
CA ALA A 157 -5.44 6.26 -10.88
C ALA A 157 -4.80 4.88 -10.66
N MET A 158 -5.60 3.85 -10.39
CA MET A 158 -5.09 2.49 -10.17
C MET A 158 -4.60 1.82 -11.45
N GLY A 159 -5.26 2.06 -12.59
CA GLY A 159 -4.81 1.60 -13.90
C GLY A 159 -3.45 2.21 -14.28
N GLY A 160 -3.29 3.53 -14.09
CA GLY A 160 -2.02 4.20 -14.28
C GLY A 160 -0.91 3.66 -13.38
N ARG A 161 -1.23 3.40 -12.09
CA ARG A 161 -0.31 2.75 -11.13
C ARG A 161 0.16 1.38 -11.63
N ARG A 162 -0.75 0.54 -12.11
CA ARG A 162 -0.43 -0.80 -12.61
C ARG A 162 0.51 -0.74 -13.81
N MET A 163 0.21 0.12 -14.81
CA MET A 163 1.05 0.27 -15.98
C MET A 163 2.43 0.83 -15.63
N LEU A 164 2.49 1.77 -14.67
CA LEU A 164 3.77 2.26 -14.16
C LEU A 164 4.59 1.14 -13.50
N CYS A 165 3.98 0.27 -12.69
CA CYS A 165 4.67 -0.89 -12.11
C CYS A 165 5.23 -1.82 -13.19
N GLN A 166 4.49 -2.07 -14.28
CA GLN A 166 4.99 -2.88 -15.40
C GLN A 166 6.22 -2.25 -16.06
N SER A 167 6.16 -0.95 -16.34
CA SER A 167 7.27 -0.21 -16.94
C SER A 167 8.52 -0.23 -16.04
N LEU A 168 8.33 0.01 -14.74
CA LEU A 168 9.42 -0.05 -13.76
C LEU A 168 10.03 -1.45 -13.67
N ASN A 169 9.19 -2.49 -13.63
CA ASN A 169 9.67 -3.87 -13.61
C ASN A 169 10.46 -4.22 -14.87
N ALA A 170 9.95 -3.85 -16.04
CA ALA A 170 10.62 -4.11 -17.31
C ALA A 170 12.02 -3.45 -17.38
N GLN A 171 12.17 -2.25 -16.85
CA GLN A 171 13.41 -1.49 -16.89
C GLN A 171 14.42 -1.91 -15.82
N PHE A 172 13.95 -2.27 -14.61
CA PHE A 172 14.81 -2.37 -13.42
C PHE A 172 14.97 -3.79 -12.86
N ALA A 173 14.19 -4.78 -13.30
CA ALA A 173 14.33 -6.15 -12.80
C ALA A 173 15.74 -6.71 -13.05
N SER A 174 16.31 -6.52 -14.25
CA SER A 174 17.67 -6.94 -14.58
C SER A 174 18.76 -6.22 -13.78
N LYS A 175 18.41 -5.08 -13.18
CA LYS A 175 19.29 -4.26 -12.34
C LYS A 175 19.17 -4.62 -10.84
N GLY A 176 18.43 -5.69 -10.52
CA GLY A 176 18.27 -6.21 -9.17
C GLY A 176 17.16 -5.54 -8.36
N ILE A 177 16.24 -4.83 -8.99
CA ILE A 177 15.10 -4.21 -8.30
C ILE A 177 13.83 -5.01 -8.58
N HIS A 178 13.27 -5.63 -7.53
CA HIS A 178 12.02 -6.36 -7.58
C HIS A 178 10.82 -5.41 -7.42
N VAL A 179 10.00 -5.28 -8.44
CA VAL A 179 8.74 -4.52 -8.38
C VAL A 179 7.57 -5.50 -8.36
N SER A 180 6.76 -5.47 -7.30
CA SER A 180 5.57 -6.31 -7.17
C SER A 180 4.30 -5.48 -6.98
N HIS A 181 3.29 -5.75 -7.80
CA HIS A 181 1.97 -5.09 -7.79
C HIS A 181 0.94 -6.00 -7.14
N ILE A 182 0.42 -5.59 -5.98
CA ILE A 182 -0.41 -6.42 -5.10
C ILE A 182 -1.86 -5.92 -5.18
N VAL A 183 -2.71 -6.70 -5.81
CA VAL A 183 -4.15 -6.38 -5.97
C VAL A 183 -4.91 -6.86 -4.76
N ILE A 184 -5.47 -5.96 -4.00
CA ILE A 184 -6.38 -6.25 -2.90
C ILE A 184 -7.77 -6.44 -3.49
N ASP A 185 -8.22 -7.69 -3.52
CA ASP A 185 -9.51 -8.10 -4.09
C ASP A 185 -10.49 -8.48 -2.99
N GLY A 186 -10.92 -7.49 -2.23
CA GLY A 186 -11.87 -7.66 -1.15
C GLY A 186 -11.80 -6.57 -0.09
N ALA A 187 -12.68 -6.69 0.89
CA ALA A 187 -12.71 -5.81 2.04
C ALA A 187 -11.64 -6.22 3.05
N VAL A 188 -10.89 -5.24 3.56
CA VAL A 188 -9.87 -5.46 4.58
C VAL A 188 -10.47 -5.21 5.96
N ASP A 189 -10.24 -6.10 6.91
CA ASP A 189 -10.68 -5.94 8.30
C ASP A 189 -9.85 -4.87 9.02
N ALA A 190 -10.15 -3.61 8.72
CA ALA A 190 -9.42 -2.46 9.21
C ALA A 190 -10.39 -1.40 9.80
N PRO A 191 -10.68 -1.44 11.10
CA PRO A 191 -11.61 -0.53 11.78
C PRO A 191 -11.28 0.95 11.53
N ASP A 192 -10.00 1.30 11.56
CA ASP A 192 -9.55 2.68 11.42
C ASP A 192 -9.48 3.20 9.97
N THR A 193 -9.74 2.34 9.00
CA THR A 193 -9.81 2.70 7.57
C THR A 193 -11.18 2.38 6.99
N LEU A 194 -11.46 1.12 6.69
CA LEU A 194 -12.75 0.69 6.16
C LEU A 194 -13.88 0.98 7.15
N GLY A 195 -13.67 0.77 8.46
CA GLY A 195 -14.65 1.05 9.49
C GLY A 195 -15.00 2.53 9.57
N LYS A 196 -14.01 3.44 9.52
CA LYS A 196 -14.27 4.89 9.48
C LYS A 196 -15.01 5.33 8.20
N MET A 197 -14.74 4.66 7.07
CA MET A 197 -15.38 4.96 5.79
C MET A 197 -16.84 4.51 5.77
N LEU A 198 -17.15 3.35 6.31
CA LEU A 198 -18.51 2.77 6.33
C LEU A 198 -19.37 3.31 7.48
N GLY A 199 -18.74 3.74 8.56
CA GLY A 199 -19.39 3.99 9.85
C GLY A 199 -19.54 2.72 10.71
N PRO A 200 -19.70 2.88 12.03
CA PRO A 200 -19.65 1.76 12.98
C PRO A 200 -20.69 0.67 12.71
N GLU A 201 -21.93 1.06 12.44
CA GLU A 201 -23.04 0.12 12.22
C GLU A 201 -22.84 -0.75 10.96
N ARG A 202 -22.51 -0.11 9.84
CA ARG A 202 -22.29 -0.84 8.57
C ARG A 202 -21.05 -1.71 8.63
N PHE A 203 -20.02 -1.25 9.34
CA PHE A 203 -18.82 -2.05 9.52
C PHE A 203 -19.07 -3.26 10.41
N ALA A 204 -19.84 -3.10 11.49
CA ALA A 204 -20.28 -4.21 12.36
C ALA A 204 -21.08 -5.25 11.56
N ALA A 205 -22.08 -4.80 10.79
CA ALA A 205 -22.86 -5.70 9.92
C ALA A 205 -22.00 -6.41 8.86
N LEU A 206 -21.01 -5.73 8.29
CA LEU A 206 -20.06 -6.36 7.37
C LEU A 206 -19.23 -7.44 8.05
N ARG A 207 -18.74 -7.18 9.26
CA ARG A 207 -17.97 -8.15 10.06
C ARG A 207 -18.81 -9.36 10.47
N GLU A 208 -20.08 -9.15 10.82
CA GLU A 208 -21.01 -10.24 11.12
C GLU A 208 -21.25 -11.11 9.90
N LYS A 209 -21.50 -10.52 8.73
CA LYS A 209 -21.78 -11.24 7.50
C LYS A 209 -20.56 -11.92 6.90
N LYS A 210 -19.39 -11.26 6.92
CA LYS A 210 -18.17 -11.66 6.19
C LYS A 210 -16.93 -11.79 7.05
N GLY A 211 -16.99 -11.52 8.34
CA GLY A 211 -15.82 -11.40 9.23
C GLY A 211 -15.02 -12.67 9.40
N LEU A 212 -14.19 -12.70 10.45
CA LEU A 212 -13.25 -13.80 10.71
C LEU A 212 -13.92 -15.16 10.84
N ALA A 213 -15.14 -15.22 11.40
CA ALA A 213 -15.89 -16.47 11.50
C ALA A 213 -16.30 -17.09 10.15
N ASN A 214 -16.32 -16.28 9.08
CA ASN A 214 -16.72 -16.68 7.74
C ASN A 214 -15.57 -16.58 6.73
N ASP A 215 -14.36 -16.21 7.17
CA ASP A 215 -13.17 -16.00 6.31
C ASP A 215 -13.44 -15.06 5.11
N GLY A 216 -14.30 -14.07 5.30
CA GLY A 216 -14.78 -13.19 4.24
C GLY A 216 -14.15 -11.79 4.24
N LEU A 217 -13.26 -11.48 5.19
CA LEU A 217 -12.47 -10.26 5.23
C LEU A 217 -10.98 -10.58 5.18
N LEU A 218 -10.25 -9.75 4.47
CA LEU A 218 -8.78 -9.81 4.47
C LEU A 218 -8.24 -9.35 5.83
N VAL A 219 -7.52 -10.22 6.52
CA VAL A 219 -6.85 -9.90 7.78
C VAL A 219 -5.55 -9.17 7.49
N PRO A 220 -5.35 -7.92 7.97
CA PRO A 220 -4.17 -7.12 7.64
C PRO A 220 -2.84 -7.79 8.00
N ALA A 221 -2.78 -8.58 9.07
CA ALA A 221 -1.59 -9.31 9.46
C ALA A 221 -1.21 -10.40 8.44
N GLU A 222 -2.20 -11.12 7.89
CA GLU A 222 -1.96 -12.14 6.87
C GLU A 222 -1.58 -11.52 5.52
N VAL A 223 -2.17 -10.37 5.19
CA VAL A 223 -1.72 -9.57 4.05
C VAL A 223 -0.25 -9.18 4.22
N ALA A 224 0.15 -8.72 5.41
CA ALA A 224 1.54 -8.34 5.71
C ALA A 224 2.53 -9.51 5.58
N ASN A 225 2.12 -10.74 5.91
CA ASN A 225 2.93 -11.95 5.68
C ASN A 225 3.23 -12.15 4.18
N THR A 226 2.26 -11.89 3.31
CA THR A 226 2.48 -11.94 1.87
C THR A 226 3.47 -10.88 1.40
N TYR A 227 3.40 -9.64 1.91
CA TYR A 227 4.38 -8.59 1.59
C TYR A 227 5.79 -8.99 1.99
N PHE A 228 5.93 -9.56 3.18
CA PHE A 228 7.24 -10.05 3.65
C PHE A 228 7.77 -11.18 2.75
N TYR A 229 6.92 -12.14 2.40
CA TYR A 229 7.29 -13.22 1.47
C TYR A 229 7.76 -12.68 0.12
N LEU A 230 7.02 -11.74 -0.49
CA LEU A 230 7.38 -11.13 -1.76
C LEU A 230 8.74 -10.43 -1.71
N ALA A 231 9.02 -9.72 -0.62
CA ALA A 231 10.29 -9.02 -0.46
C ALA A 231 11.51 -9.97 -0.39
N HIS A 232 11.28 -11.24 -0.03
CA HIS A 232 12.34 -12.23 0.19
C HIS A 232 12.37 -13.35 -0.86
N GLN A 233 11.64 -13.19 -1.95
CA GLN A 233 11.66 -14.16 -3.03
C GLN A 233 13.03 -14.25 -3.69
N HIS A 234 13.43 -15.47 -4.05
CA HIS A 234 14.64 -15.68 -4.82
C HIS A 234 14.54 -15.01 -6.21
N ARG A 235 15.63 -14.43 -6.68
CA ARG A 235 15.66 -13.67 -7.95
C ARG A 235 15.19 -14.44 -9.18
N SER A 236 15.29 -15.77 -9.17
CA SER A 236 14.83 -16.61 -10.29
C SER A 236 13.32 -16.78 -10.36
N ALA A 237 12.57 -16.29 -9.35
CA ALA A 237 11.12 -16.51 -9.24
C ALA A 237 10.40 -15.32 -8.60
N TRP A 238 10.67 -14.11 -9.11
CA TRP A 238 10.00 -12.89 -8.63
C TRP A 238 8.58 -12.80 -9.13
N THR A 239 7.65 -12.57 -8.20
CA THR A 239 6.24 -12.31 -8.52
C THR A 239 6.06 -10.84 -8.88
N PHE A 240 5.65 -10.57 -10.12
CA PHE A 240 5.30 -9.22 -10.54
C PHE A 240 3.91 -8.80 -10.05
N GLU A 241 2.91 -9.64 -10.22
CA GLU A 241 1.51 -9.30 -9.86
C GLU A 241 0.80 -10.49 -9.22
N LEU A 242 0.02 -10.21 -8.17
CA LEU A 242 -0.83 -11.20 -7.52
C LEU A 242 -2.11 -10.56 -6.98
N ASP A 243 -3.15 -11.37 -6.83
CA ASP A 243 -4.40 -11.01 -6.16
C ASP A 243 -4.43 -11.61 -4.75
N LEU A 244 -4.80 -10.80 -3.75
CA LEU A 244 -5.12 -11.26 -2.40
C LEU A 244 -6.62 -11.12 -2.18
N ARG A 245 -7.26 -12.21 -1.78
CA ARG A 245 -8.69 -12.27 -1.53
C ARG A 245 -8.98 -13.20 -0.35
N ALA A 246 -10.00 -12.86 0.41
CA ALA A 246 -10.51 -13.73 1.47
C ALA A 246 -11.10 -15.01 0.87
N HIS A 247 -10.95 -16.14 1.55
CA HIS A 247 -11.35 -17.48 1.07
C HIS A 247 -12.80 -17.52 0.60
N SER A 248 -13.73 -16.98 1.35
CA SER A 248 -15.16 -17.03 1.03
C SER A 248 -15.66 -15.87 0.15
N ASP A 249 -14.78 -14.97 -0.30
CA ASP A 249 -15.16 -13.87 -1.19
C ASP A 249 -15.04 -14.28 -2.67
N LEU A 250 -15.84 -13.64 -3.52
CA LEU A 250 -15.82 -13.93 -4.96
C LEU A 250 -14.69 -13.15 -5.65
N ALA A 251 -14.00 -13.82 -6.56
CA ALA A 251 -13.00 -13.19 -7.39
C ALA A 251 -13.59 -12.05 -8.23
N TRP A 252 -12.85 -10.96 -8.41
CA TRP A 252 -13.31 -9.77 -9.15
C TRP A 252 -13.76 -10.08 -10.59
N TRP A 253 -13.26 -11.14 -11.22
CA TRP A 253 -13.66 -11.58 -12.57
C TRP A 253 -14.90 -12.46 -12.56
N ASN A 254 -15.35 -12.93 -11.39
CA ASN A 254 -16.50 -13.81 -11.22
C ASN A 254 -17.66 -13.10 -10.48
N HIS A 255 -17.61 -11.81 -10.32
CA HIS A 255 -18.73 -11.05 -9.85
C HIS A 255 -19.80 -11.02 -10.94
N ALA A 256 -20.77 -11.90 -10.87
CA ALA A 256 -22.08 -11.60 -11.42
C ALA A 256 -22.50 -10.26 -10.82
N SER A 257 -23.02 -9.34 -11.63
CA SER A 257 -23.56 -8.05 -11.18
C SER A 257 -24.52 -8.31 -10.01
N SER A 258 -24.02 -8.24 -8.78
CA SER A 258 -24.82 -8.45 -7.59
C SER A 258 -25.76 -7.26 -7.45
N PRO A 259 -27.09 -7.47 -7.41
CA PRO A 259 -28.04 -6.40 -7.15
C PRO A 259 -27.86 -5.77 -5.77
N ASP A 260 -27.11 -6.40 -4.86
CA ASP A 260 -27.02 -6.08 -3.43
C ASP A 260 -25.95 -5.05 -3.06
N LEU A 261 -25.30 -4.41 -4.03
CA LEU A 261 -24.35 -3.32 -3.83
C LEU A 261 -24.84 -1.99 -4.45
N LYS A 262 -26.15 -1.85 -4.63
CA LYS A 262 -26.75 -0.56 -4.99
C LYS A 262 -27.09 0.27 -3.78
#